data_503825d7d21016a4be52f2fc91622cec
#
_entry.id   503825d7d21016a4be52f2fc91622cec
#
_cell.length_a   1.000
_cell.length_b   1.000
_cell.length_c   1.000
_cell.angle_alpha   90.00
_cell.angle_beta   90.00
_cell.angle_gamma   90.00
#
_symmetry.space_group_name_H-M   'P 1'
#
loop_
_entity.id
_entity.type
_entity.pdbx_description
1 polymer ?
#
loop_
_entity_poly.entity_id
_entity_poly.type
_entity_poly.pdbx_seq_one_letter_code
_entity_poly.pdbx_strand_id
1 'polypeptide(L)'
;ARIAELKDKYKDEYDLYLFEQMILDKECAKLNDFSKEIGISIIGDFPVASSAVEEWVNQKLFLPDVALGSPPDCFTPDGQRWGFKYYNPDEIFNKDGSLGKAGKFLKEKYESYFENFPGGIRIDHIIGLIDPFIYNIKSPKMTPLNSGRIYSIPNGRYQKHGAEEYANILSKIVLPAGKKYGVDKSSIICEGPTGCEDCGVVTDPVKIVINKLNLGGIAVTQYGYRGSNTSSSTTIMLGSHDNQSFLE
;
A
#
# COMPACT_ATOMS: atom_id res chain seq x y z
N ALA A 1 5.50 -3.23 -33.67
CA ALA A 1 5.59 -4.51 -34.39
C ALA A 1 5.52 -5.68 -33.39
N ARG A 2 6.44 -5.86 -32.44
CA ARG A 2 6.50 -7.01 -31.54
C ARG A 2 5.26 -7.22 -30.65
N ILE A 3 4.66 -6.14 -30.13
CA ILE A 3 3.43 -6.23 -29.31
C ILE A 3 2.26 -6.76 -30.16
N ALA A 4 2.11 -6.29 -31.40
CA ALA A 4 1.04 -6.76 -32.28
C ALA A 4 1.21 -8.25 -32.64
N GLU A 5 2.43 -8.66 -32.96
CA GLU A 5 2.78 -10.06 -33.19
C GLU A 5 2.47 -10.97 -32.00
N LEU A 6 2.79 -10.52 -30.78
CA LEU A 6 2.50 -11.28 -29.56
C LEU A 6 1.00 -11.37 -29.28
N LYS A 7 0.25 -10.29 -29.51
CA LYS A 7 -1.22 -10.29 -29.36
C LYS A 7 -1.89 -11.22 -30.37
N ASP A 8 -1.38 -11.31 -31.58
CA ASP A 8 -1.89 -12.24 -32.59
C ASP A 8 -1.56 -13.69 -32.21
N LYS A 9 -0.31 -13.95 -31.80
CA LYS A 9 0.15 -15.28 -31.40
C LYS A 9 -0.58 -15.85 -30.19
N TYR A 10 -0.92 -15.01 -29.23
CA TYR A 10 -1.58 -15.39 -27.96
C TYR A 10 -2.99 -14.78 -27.87
N LYS A 11 -3.68 -14.78 -29.02
CA LYS A 11 -4.99 -14.11 -29.14
C LYS A 11 -6.02 -14.72 -28.19
N ASP A 12 -6.11 -16.02 -28.12
CA ASP A 12 -7.13 -16.72 -27.33
C ASP A 12 -6.90 -16.51 -25.83
N GLU A 13 -5.64 -16.55 -25.37
CA GLU A 13 -5.30 -16.27 -23.96
C GLU A 13 -5.54 -14.78 -23.63
N TYR A 14 -5.26 -13.88 -24.56
CA TYR A 14 -5.51 -12.45 -24.39
C TYR A 14 -7.01 -12.14 -24.33
N ASP A 15 -7.80 -12.74 -25.22
CA ASP A 15 -9.26 -12.57 -25.26
C ASP A 15 -9.90 -13.19 -24.00
N LEU A 16 -9.42 -14.35 -23.53
CA LEU A 16 -9.86 -14.95 -22.28
C LEU A 16 -9.58 -14.01 -21.10
N TYR A 17 -8.38 -13.49 -20.98
CA TYR A 17 -8.02 -12.53 -19.93
C TYR A 17 -8.94 -11.29 -19.93
N LEU A 18 -9.18 -10.70 -21.10
CA LEU A 18 -10.09 -9.55 -21.24
C LEU A 18 -11.52 -9.92 -20.80
N PHE A 19 -11.98 -11.11 -21.17
CA PHE A 19 -13.30 -11.61 -20.77
C PHE A 19 -13.40 -11.78 -19.26
N GLU A 20 -12.39 -12.36 -18.62
CA GLU A 20 -12.33 -12.50 -17.16
C GLU A 20 -12.36 -11.13 -16.46
N GLN A 21 -11.59 -10.15 -16.94
CA GLN A 21 -11.61 -8.79 -16.39
C GLN A 21 -13.01 -8.15 -16.54
N MET A 22 -13.66 -8.33 -17.69
CA MET A 22 -15.01 -7.82 -17.91
C MET A 22 -16.05 -8.46 -16.98
N ILE A 23 -15.90 -9.75 -16.68
CA ILE A 23 -16.78 -10.42 -15.71
C ILE A 23 -16.54 -9.89 -14.30
N LEU A 24 -15.27 -9.75 -13.89
CA LEU A 24 -14.90 -9.19 -12.59
C LEU A 24 -15.48 -7.78 -12.39
N ASP A 25 -15.34 -6.89 -13.37
CA ASP A 25 -15.89 -5.54 -13.31
C ASP A 25 -17.42 -5.55 -13.10
N LYS A 26 -18.12 -6.43 -13.86
CA LYS A 26 -19.58 -6.57 -13.73
C LYS A 26 -20.00 -7.11 -12.37
N GLU A 27 -19.31 -8.11 -11.85
CA GLU A 27 -19.63 -8.69 -10.53
C GLU A 27 -19.30 -7.71 -9.39
N CYS A 28 -18.20 -6.96 -9.49
CA CYS A 28 -17.88 -5.88 -8.55
C CYS A 28 -18.97 -4.79 -8.56
N ALA A 29 -19.45 -4.38 -9.73
CA ALA A 29 -20.52 -3.41 -9.83
C ALA A 29 -21.83 -3.91 -9.17
N LYS A 30 -22.24 -5.15 -9.43
CA LYS A 30 -23.42 -5.77 -8.78
C LYS A 30 -23.26 -5.85 -7.27
N LEU A 31 -22.08 -6.24 -6.79
CA LEU A 31 -21.80 -6.32 -5.37
C LEU A 31 -21.91 -4.94 -4.70
N ASN A 32 -21.38 -3.91 -5.34
CA ASN A 32 -21.48 -2.54 -4.85
C ASN A 32 -22.94 -2.04 -4.82
N ASP A 33 -23.74 -2.36 -5.84
CA ASP A 33 -25.15 -1.98 -5.85
C ASP A 33 -25.93 -2.71 -4.75
N PHE A 34 -25.71 -4.01 -4.60
CA PHE A 34 -26.33 -4.79 -3.51
C PHE A 34 -25.92 -4.27 -2.14
N SER A 35 -24.65 -3.93 -1.94
CA SER A 35 -24.17 -3.38 -0.67
C SER A 35 -24.87 -2.07 -0.30
N LYS A 36 -25.12 -1.21 -1.30
CA LYS A 36 -25.88 0.04 -1.11
C LYS A 36 -27.34 -0.24 -0.70
N GLU A 37 -27.99 -1.23 -1.34
CA GLU A 37 -29.38 -1.60 -1.04
C GLU A 37 -29.55 -2.04 0.42
N ILE A 38 -28.57 -2.77 0.96
CA ILE A 38 -28.60 -3.27 2.36
C ILE A 38 -27.93 -2.34 3.35
N GLY A 39 -27.44 -1.17 2.91
CA GLY A 39 -26.82 -0.17 3.77
C GLY A 39 -25.43 -0.55 4.31
N ILE A 40 -24.70 -1.43 3.62
CA ILE A 40 -23.34 -1.84 3.97
C ILE A 40 -22.35 -1.17 3.02
N SER A 41 -21.25 -0.66 3.54
CA SER A 41 -20.12 -0.16 2.74
C SER A 41 -19.01 -1.21 2.65
N ILE A 42 -18.61 -1.53 1.42
CA ILE A 42 -17.48 -2.43 1.17
C ILE A 42 -16.21 -1.59 1.12
N ILE A 43 -15.24 -1.96 1.95
CA ILE A 43 -13.90 -1.35 1.99
C ILE A 43 -12.94 -2.30 1.28
N GLY A 44 -12.24 -1.80 0.26
CA GLY A 44 -11.25 -2.58 -0.47
C GLY A 44 -9.93 -2.69 0.30
N ASP A 45 -9.21 -3.79 0.09
CA ASP A 45 -7.88 -3.97 0.67
C ASP A 45 -6.82 -3.62 -0.37
N PHE A 46 -6.07 -2.53 -0.14
CA PHE A 46 -5.09 -2.01 -1.08
C PHE A 46 -3.69 -2.49 -0.70
N PRO A 47 -3.06 -3.38 -1.50
CA PRO A 47 -1.70 -3.83 -1.23
C PRO A 47 -0.69 -2.71 -1.50
N VAL A 48 0.24 -2.51 -0.59
CA VAL A 48 1.33 -1.52 -0.76
C VAL A 48 2.27 -1.87 -1.93
N ALA A 49 2.35 -3.14 -2.26
CA ALA A 49 3.21 -3.67 -3.31
C ALA A 49 2.54 -3.66 -4.68
N SER A 50 3.35 -3.79 -5.72
CA SER A 50 2.92 -4.00 -7.10
C SER A 50 3.05 -5.48 -7.47
N SER A 51 2.20 -5.95 -8.38
CA SER A 51 2.31 -7.30 -8.92
C SER A 51 3.57 -7.45 -9.79
N ALA A 52 4.05 -8.68 -9.94
CA ALA A 52 5.20 -8.97 -10.80
C ALA A 52 4.97 -8.53 -12.26
N VAL A 53 3.72 -8.56 -12.73
CA VAL A 53 3.36 -8.10 -14.08
C VAL A 53 3.46 -6.58 -14.17
N GLU A 54 2.93 -5.84 -13.19
CA GLU A 54 3.06 -4.38 -13.12
C GLU A 54 4.53 -3.95 -13.09
N GLU A 55 5.35 -4.63 -12.30
CA GLU A 55 6.79 -4.38 -12.20
C GLU A 55 7.52 -4.67 -13.51
N TRP A 56 7.15 -5.76 -14.19
CA TRP A 56 7.76 -6.14 -15.47
C TRP A 56 7.42 -5.15 -16.57
N VAL A 57 6.18 -4.73 -16.66
CA VAL A 57 5.72 -3.75 -17.69
C VAL A 57 6.31 -2.36 -17.42
N ASN A 58 6.41 -1.97 -16.14
CA ASN A 58 6.75 -0.62 -15.72
C ASN A 58 8.14 -0.53 -15.06
N GLN A 59 9.12 -1.33 -15.48
CA GLN A 59 10.44 -1.47 -14.85
C GLN A 59 11.12 -0.14 -14.47
N LYS A 60 10.92 0.91 -15.27
CA LYS A 60 11.53 2.23 -15.04
C LYS A 60 10.94 2.99 -13.86
N LEU A 61 9.77 2.57 -13.38
CA LEU A 61 9.11 3.20 -12.24
C LEU A 61 9.62 2.67 -10.91
N PHE A 62 10.39 1.57 -10.92
CA PHE A 62 10.86 0.87 -9.74
C PHE A 62 12.38 0.94 -9.60
N LEU A 63 12.85 0.79 -8.37
CA LEU A 63 14.28 0.63 -8.08
C LEU A 63 14.74 -0.76 -8.56
N PRO A 64 15.86 -0.84 -9.31
CA PRO A 64 16.23 -2.08 -10.01
C PRO A 64 16.72 -3.21 -9.10
N ASP A 65 17.44 -2.88 -8.02
CA ASP A 65 18.21 -3.86 -7.24
C ASP A 65 17.71 -4.04 -5.81
N VAL A 66 16.54 -3.49 -5.50
CA VAL A 66 15.98 -3.56 -4.14
C VAL A 66 14.53 -4.03 -4.16
N ALA A 67 14.14 -4.67 -3.07
CA ALA A 67 12.77 -5.09 -2.84
C ALA A 67 12.31 -4.73 -1.44
N LEU A 68 10.99 -4.66 -1.27
CA LEU A 68 10.32 -4.46 0.00
C LEU A 68 10.45 -5.69 0.89
N GLY A 69 10.53 -5.46 2.17
CA GLY A 69 10.50 -6.47 3.22
C GLY A 69 10.10 -5.87 4.56
N SER A 70 10.15 -6.68 5.60
CA SER A 70 9.98 -6.25 6.98
C SER A 70 11.30 -6.40 7.74
N PRO A 71 11.65 -5.47 8.63
CA PRO A 71 12.81 -5.64 9.51
C PRO A 71 12.60 -6.82 10.46
N PRO A 72 13.68 -7.33 11.08
CA PRO A 72 13.56 -8.26 12.20
C PRO A 72 12.64 -7.71 13.29
N ASP A 73 11.75 -8.57 13.77
CA ASP A 73 10.78 -8.27 14.83
C ASP A 73 10.61 -9.49 15.76
N CYS A 74 9.69 -9.41 16.73
CA CYS A 74 9.44 -10.48 17.68
C CYS A 74 8.80 -11.74 17.05
N PHE A 75 8.18 -11.62 15.88
CA PHE A 75 7.55 -12.74 15.15
C PHE A 75 8.51 -13.36 14.14
N THR A 76 9.36 -12.55 13.53
CA THR A 76 10.31 -12.96 12.49
C THR A 76 11.71 -12.39 12.78
N PRO A 77 12.52 -13.09 13.60
CA PRO A 77 13.85 -12.62 14.02
C PRO A 77 14.82 -12.32 12.86
N ASP A 78 14.64 -12.96 11.71
CA ASP A 78 15.44 -12.71 10.50
C ASP A 78 14.84 -11.63 9.58
N GLY A 79 13.68 -11.08 9.94
CA GLY A 79 12.87 -10.22 9.08
C GLY A 79 12.23 -10.98 7.92
N GLN A 80 11.50 -10.26 7.08
CA GLN A 80 10.77 -10.87 5.95
C GLN A 80 11.26 -10.30 4.61
N ARG A 81 11.47 -11.18 3.64
CA ARG A 81 11.83 -10.84 2.26
C ARG A 81 10.60 -11.05 1.38
N TRP A 82 9.88 -9.97 1.04
CA TRP A 82 8.64 -10.11 0.26
C TRP A 82 8.88 -10.20 -1.25
N GLY A 83 10.00 -9.65 -1.74
CA GLY A 83 10.37 -9.74 -3.15
C GLY A 83 9.74 -8.68 -4.06
N PHE A 84 8.80 -7.88 -3.58
CA PHE A 84 8.18 -6.81 -4.34
C PHE A 84 9.12 -5.60 -4.46
N LYS A 85 9.23 -5.03 -5.66
CA LYS A 85 10.05 -3.83 -5.87
C LYS A 85 9.41 -2.60 -5.25
N TYR A 86 10.26 -1.66 -4.84
CA TYR A 86 9.80 -0.35 -4.40
C TYR A 86 9.87 0.67 -5.52
N TYR A 87 8.92 1.59 -5.54
CA TYR A 87 8.91 2.68 -6.52
C TYR A 87 10.17 3.52 -6.42
N ASN A 88 10.66 4.00 -7.57
CA ASN A 88 11.77 4.93 -7.59
C ASN A 88 11.29 6.30 -7.04
N PRO A 89 11.79 6.77 -5.89
CA PRO A 89 11.34 8.04 -5.30
C PRO A 89 11.53 9.24 -6.24
N ASP A 90 12.56 9.22 -7.08
CA ASP A 90 12.83 10.28 -8.05
C ASP A 90 11.78 10.35 -9.18
N GLU A 91 10.97 9.30 -9.34
CA GLU A 91 9.90 9.22 -10.35
C GLU A 91 8.50 9.46 -9.74
N ILE A 92 8.37 9.57 -8.41
CA ILE A 92 7.08 9.85 -7.76
C ILE A 92 6.71 11.32 -7.95
N PHE A 93 7.64 12.24 -7.67
CA PHE A 93 7.44 13.68 -7.86
C PHE A 93 8.54 14.28 -8.72
N ASN A 94 8.15 15.17 -9.62
CA ASN A 94 9.10 16.01 -10.35
C ASN A 94 9.70 17.08 -9.43
N LYS A 95 10.76 17.74 -9.88
CA LYS A 95 11.42 18.81 -9.12
C LYS A 95 10.51 19.99 -8.79
N ASP A 96 9.50 20.25 -9.61
CA ASP A 96 8.49 21.29 -9.40
C ASP A 96 7.35 20.86 -8.47
N GLY A 97 7.42 19.63 -7.92
CA GLY A 97 6.43 19.05 -7.02
C GLY A 97 5.17 18.50 -7.72
N SER A 98 5.12 18.50 -9.05
CA SER A 98 4.09 17.78 -9.82
C SER A 98 4.34 16.28 -9.81
N LEU A 99 3.31 15.49 -10.18
CA LEU A 99 3.45 14.03 -10.22
C LEU A 99 4.38 13.59 -11.35
N GLY A 100 5.41 12.84 -10.99
CA GLY A 100 6.25 12.09 -11.91
C GLY A 100 5.53 10.87 -12.48
N LYS A 101 6.24 10.03 -13.21
CA LYS A 101 5.64 8.85 -13.87
C LYS A 101 5.15 7.82 -12.85
N ALA A 102 5.95 7.51 -11.82
CA ALA A 102 5.53 6.60 -10.76
C ALA A 102 4.39 7.19 -9.92
N GLY A 103 4.40 8.51 -9.69
CA GLY A 103 3.30 9.19 -8.99
C GLY A 103 1.98 9.16 -9.76
N LYS A 104 2.01 9.30 -11.08
CA LYS A 104 0.82 9.14 -11.94
C LYS A 104 0.31 7.71 -11.93
N PHE A 105 1.20 6.74 -12.07
CA PHE A 105 0.86 5.32 -12.01
C PHE A 105 0.21 4.94 -10.67
N LEU A 106 0.80 5.39 -9.55
CA LEU A 106 0.21 5.21 -8.22
C LEU A 106 -1.18 5.85 -8.12
N LYS A 107 -1.35 7.07 -8.65
CA LYS A 107 -2.64 7.75 -8.62
C LYS A 107 -3.69 6.97 -9.41
N GLU A 108 -3.39 6.51 -10.61
CA GLU A 108 -4.28 5.69 -11.44
C GLU A 108 -4.66 4.39 -10.73
N LYS A 109 -3.70 3.75 -10.04
CA LYS A 109 -3.94 2.54 -9.24
C LYS A 109 -4.92 2.81 -8.08
N TYR A 110 -4.71 3.89 -7.31
CA TYR A 110 -5.64 4.28 -6.26
C TYR A 110 -7.02 4.67 -6.79
N GLU A 111 -7.08 5.39 -7.90
CA GLU A 111 -8.35 5.76 -8.55
C GLU A 111 -9.14 4.51 -8.95
N SER A 112 -8.52 3.51 -9.54
CA SER A 112 -9.16 2.24 -9.89
C SER A 112 -9.71 1.50 -8.66
N TYR A 113 -8.99 1.53 -7.54
CA TYR A 113 -9.48 0.93 -6.30
C TYR A 113 -10.68 1.67 -5.73
N PHE A 114 -10.66 3.01 -5.69
CA PHE A 114 -11.79 3.80 -5.20
C PHE A 114 -13.02 3.71 -6.10
N GLU A 115 -12.83 3.51 -7.40
CA GLU A 115 -13.92 3.23 -8.34
C GLU A 115 -14.63 1.91 -8.00
N ASN A 116 -13.85 0.87 -7.71
CA ASN A 116 -14.37 -0.45 -7.37
C ASN A 116 -14.85 -0.57 -5.90
N PHE A 117 -14.30 0.24 -4.99
CA PHE A 117 -14.62 0.21 -3.56
C PHE A 117 -15.01 1.61 -3.05
N PRO A 118 -16.22 2.10 -3.39
CA PRO A 118 -16.65 3.43 -2.99
C PRO A 118 -16.89 3.60 -1.49
N GLY A 119 -16.89 2.52 -0.73
CA GLY A 119 -16.91 2.55 0.74
C GLY A 119 -15.59 2.97 1.38
N GLY A 120 -14.51 2.95 0.64
CA GLY A 120 -13.17 3.29 1.10
C GLY A 120 -12.14 2.20 0.84
N ILE A 121 -10.95 2.38 1.39
CA ILE A 121 -9.86 1.39 1.30
C ILE A 121 -9.14 1.22 2.64
N ARG A 122 -8.66 0.01 2.91
CA ARG A 122 -7.59 -0.27 3.86
C ARG A 122 -6.28 -0.30 3.09
N ILE A 123 -5.34 0.56 3.44
CA ILE A 123 -3.97 0.51 2.91
C ILE A 123 -3.19 -0.46 3.77
N ASP A 124 -2.92 -1.62 3.20
CA ASP A 124 -2.12 -2.65 3.84
C ASP A 124 -0.67 -2.18 4.02
N HIS A 125 -0.11 -2.41 5.20
CA HIS A 125 1.27 -2.07 5.54
C HIS A 125 1.69 -0.65 5.14
N ILE A 126 1.01 0.37 5.67
CA ILE A 126 1.27 1.79 5.35
C ILE A 126 2.75 2.19 5.51
N ILE A 127 3.49 1.50 6.39
CA ILE A 127 4.93 1.69 6.58
C ILE A 127 5.68 1.47 5.27
N GLY A 128 5.26 0.50 4.45
CA GLY A 128 5.85 0.23 3.15
C GLY A 128 5.67 1.36 2.13
N LEU A 129 4.70 2.23 2.34
CA LEU A 129 4.49 3.42 1.50
C LEU A 129 5.26 4.64 2.04
N ILE A 130 5.25 4.84 3.37
CA ILE A 130 5.77 6.05 4.01
C ILE A 130 7.25 5.91 4.38
N ASP A 131 7.64 4.81 5.02
CA ASP A 131 9.01 4.58 5.51
C ASP A 131 9.46 3.15 5.21
N PRO A 132 9.51 2.78 3.93
CA PRO A 132 9.70 1.40 3.51
C PRO A 132 11.02 0.81 3.98
N PHE A 133 10.96 -0.42 4.47
CA PHE A 133 12.14 -1.23 4.69
C PHE A 133 12.46 -2.00 3.40
N ILE A 134 13.67 -1.84 2.89
CA ILE A 134 14.12 -2.46 1.65
C ILE A 134 15.39 -3.28 1.88
N TYR A 135 15.61 -4.24 1.01
CA TYR A 135 16.85 -5.03 0.99
C TYR A 135 17.34 -5.21 -0.46
N ASN A 136 18.65 -5.48 -0.60
CA ASN A 136 19.24 -5.80 -1.89
C ASN A 136 18.83 -7.22 -2.32
N ILE A 137 18.16 -7.35 -3.47
CA ILE A 137 17.66 -8.63 -3.99
C ILE A 137 18.77 -9.62 -4.34
N LYS A 138 19.98 -9.13 -4.64
CA LYS A 138 21.16 -9.95 -4.99
C LYS A 138 21.86 -10.50 -3.74
N SER A 139 21.56 -10.00 -2.56
CA SER A 139 22.13 -10.47 -1.31
C SER A 139 21.40 -11.68 -0.78
N PRO A 140 22.10 -12.75 -0.35
CA PRO A 140 21.45 -13.95 0.17
C PRO A 140 20.77 -13.71 1.53
N LYS A 141 21.23 -12.71 2.28
CA LYS A 141 20.70 -12.36 3.61
C LYS A 141 20.46 -10.86 3.71
N MET A 142 19.47 -10.47 4.51
CA MET A 142 19.34 -9.10 4.97
C MET A 142 20.38 -8.85 6.06
N THR A 143 21.20 -7.82 5.87
CA THR A 143 22.20 -7.37 6.84
C THR A 143 22.12 -5.85 6.96
N PRO A 144 22.62 -5.24 8.05
CA PRO A 144 22.65 -3.78 8.17
C PRO A 144 23.33 -3.05 7.01
N LEU A 145 24.19 -3.75 6.26
CA LEU A 145 24.90 -3.17 5.10
C LEU A 145 24.08 -3.21 3.81
N ASN A 146 23.09 -4.10 3.69
CA ASN A 146 22.35 -4.32 2.46
C ASN A 146 20.82 -4.24 2.62
N SER A 147 20.36 -3.87 3.79
CA SER A 147 18.94 -3.67 4.10
C SER A 147 18.76 -2.52 5.08
N GLY A 148 17.58 -1.97 5.13
CA GLY A 148 17.23 -0.89 6.05
C GLY A 148 16.10 -0.02 5.52
N ARG A 149 15.74 1.03 6.27
CA ARG A 149 14.78 2.02 5.79
C ARG A 149 15.38 2.76 4.60
N ILE A 150 14.62 2.90 3.51
CA ILE A 150 15.12 3.47 2.25
C ILE A 150 15.76 4.85 2.44
N TYR A 151 15.24 5.63 3.38
CA TYR A 151 15.69 6.99 3.64
C TYR A 151 16.82 7.07 4.68
N SER A 152 17.18 5.98 5.31
CA SER A 152 18.28 5.87 6.29
C SER A 152 19.45 5.01 5.82
N ILE A 153 19.42 4.48 4.60
CA ILE A 153 20.54 3.71 4.04
C ILE A 153 21.73 4.63 3.85
N PRO A 154 22.89 4.37 4.52
CA PRO A 154 24.12 5.12 4.30
C PRO A 154 24.55 5.01 2.84
N ASN A 155 24.90 6.10 2.19
CA ASN A 155 25.14 6.28 0.76
C ASN A 155 23.86 6.52 -0.07
N GLY A 156 22.70 6.65 0.56
CA GLY A 156 21.44 6.83 -0.13
C GLY A 156 21.28 8.25 -0.68
N ARG A 157 21.23 8.38 -1.98
CA ARG A 157 20.66 9.55 -2.64
C ARG A 157 19.21 9.79 -2.16
N TYR A 158 18.66 8.90 -1.36
CA TYR A 158 17.31 8.90 -0.80
C TYR A 158 17.21 9.46 0.62
N GLN A 159 18.32 9.79 1.28
CA GLN A 159 18.34 10.35 2.64
C GLN A 159 17.71 11.76 2.77
N LYS A 160 17.33 12.39 1.67
CA LYS A 160 16.86 13.78 1.65
C LYS A 160 15.40 13.97 2.03
N HIS A 161 14.67 12.88 2.29
CA HIS A 161 13.23 12.93 2.40
C HIS A 161 12.79 12.80 3.86
N GLY A 162 12.20 13.88 4.38
CA GLY A 162 11.61 13.91 5.71
C GLY A 162 10.12 13.52 5.70
N ALA A 163 9.53 13.40 6.87
CA ALA A 163 8.11 13.06 7.04
C ALA A 163 7.14 13.88 6.17
N GLU A 164 7.52 15.13 5.83
CA GLU A 164 6.70 15.97 4.95
C GLU A 164 6.58 15.45 3.52
N GLU A 165 7.64 14.87 2.98
CA GLU A 165 7.60 14.29 1.62
C GLU A 165 6.77 13.02 1.57
N TYR A 166 6.79 12.21 2.62
CA TYR A 166 5.89 11.07 2.75
C TYR A 166 4.44 11.50 2.81
N ALA A 167 4.15 12.60 3.53
CA ALA A 167 2.82 13.18 3.55
C ALA A 167 2.35 13.59 2.15
N ASN A 168 3.25 13.94 1.24
CA ASN A 168 2.90 14.27 -0.14
C ASN A 168 2.35 13.08 -0.93
N ILE A 169 2.78 11.86 -0.67
CA ILE A 169 2.19 10.67 -1.32
C ILE A 169 0.71 10.57 -0.94
N LEU A 170 0.38 10.66 0.33
CA LEU A 170 -1.00 10.61 0.77
C LEU A 170 -1.79 11.85 0.35
N SER A 171 -1.26 13.05 0.58
CA SER A 171 -1.99 14.31 0.33
C SER A 171 -2.15 14.66 -1.15
N LYS A 172 -1.21 14.27 -2.02
CA LYS A 172 -1.23 14.61 -3.46
C LYS A 172 -1.68 13.44 -4.35
N ILE A 173 -1.67 12.22 -3.84
CA ILE A 173 -2.03 11.02 -4.62
C ILE A 173 -3.28 10.38 -4.03
N VAL A 174 -3.21 9.87 -2.81
CA VAL A 174 -4.27 9.03 -2.23
C VAL A 174 -5.54 9.83 -1.93
N LEU A 175 -5.42 10.91 -1.16
CA LEU A 175 -6.59 11.72 -0.77
C LEU A 175 -7.32 12.35 -1.97
N PRO A 176 -6.63 12.93 -2.98
CA PRO A 176 -7.32 13.41 -4.17
C PRO A 176 -7.96 12.31 -5.02
N ALA A 177 -7.35 11.11 -5.08
CA ALA A 177 -7.96 9.96 -5.74
C ALA A 177 -9.26 9.54 -5.03
N GLY A 178 -9.26 9.41 -3.71
CA GLY A 178 -10.48 9.11 -2.93
C GLY A 178 -11.55 10.17 -3.10
N LYS A 179 -11.19 11.44 -3.01
CA LYS A 179 -12.13 12.56 -3.18
C LYS A 179 -12.81 12.56 -4.55
N LYS A 180 -12.11 12.17 -5.61
CA LYS A 180 -12.66 12.08 -6.98
C LYS A 180 -13.85 11.12 -7.03
N TYR A 181 -13.83 10.05 -6.25
CA TYR A 181 -14.89 9.04 -6.17
C TYR A 181 -15.83 9.21 -4.95
N GLY A 182 -15.78 10.37 -4.29
CA GLY A 182 -16.66 10.70 -3.17
C GLY A 182 -16.30 10.01 -1.85
N VAL A 183 -15.12 9.40 -1.77
CA VAL A 183 -14.66 8.73 -0.55
C VAL A 183 -14.12 9.75 0.44
N ASP A 184 -14.67 9.74 1.65
CA ASP A 184 -14.17 10.57 2.75
C ASP A 184 -12.84 10.01 3.28
N LYS A 185 -11.96 10.90 3.74
CA LYS A 185 -10.66 10.49 4.28
C LYS A 185 -10.76 9.60 5.52
N SER A 186 -11.85 9.67 6.27
CA SER A 186 -12.11 8.76 7.41
C SER A 186 -12.33 7.31 6.98
N SER A 187 -12.66 7.10 5.71
CA SER A 187 -12.78 5.77 5.08
C SER A 187 -11.48 5.29 4.41
N ILE A 188 -10.39 6.04 4.59
CA ILE A 188 -9.03 5.62 4.21
C ILE A 188 -8.31 5.16 5.46
N ILE A 189 -8.28 3.86 5.63
CA ILE A 189 -7.76 3.18 6.82
C ILE A 189 -6.30 2.79 6.57
N CYS A 190 -5.40 3.23 7.44
CA CYS A 190 -3.98 2.89 7.33
C CYS A 190 -3.66 1.74 8.29
N GLU A 191 -3.29 0.59 7.75
CA GLU A 191 -2.78 -0.52 8.55
C GLU A 191 -1.32 -0.23 8.95
N GLY A 192 -1.02 -0.37 10.23
CA GLY A 192 0.34 -0.15 10.74
C GLY A 192 0.42 0.57 12.09
N PRO A 193 -0.31 1.67 12.36
CA PRO A 193 -0.41 2.19 13.72
C PRO A 193 -1.46 1.38 14.52
N THR A 194 -1.20 0.11 14.73
CA THR A 194 -1.96 -0.69 15.69
C THR A 194 -1.48 -0.34 17.09
N GLY A 195 -2.37 -0.19 18.04
CA GLY A 195 -2.05 0.19 19.42
C GLY A 195 -1.25 -0.86 20.23
N CYS A 196 -0.56 -1.75 19.57
CA CYS A 196 0.38 -2.68 20.16
C CYS A 196 1.79 -2.08 20.06
N GLU A 197 2.26 -1.46 21.13
CA GLU A 197 3.63 -0.93 21.22
C GLU A 197 4.69 -2.02 21.01
N ASP A 198 4.32 -3.30 21.22
CA ASP A 198 5.23 -4.46 21.19
C ASP A 198 5.17 -5.25 19.86
N CYS A 199 4.19 -5.04 19.00
CA CYS A 199 3.93 -5.91 17.85
C CYS A 199 4.37 -5.39 16.49
N GLY A 200 5.00 -4.26 16.42
CA GLY A 200 5.51 -3.68 15.18
C GLY A 200 5.85 -2.22 15.38
N VAL A 201 7.09 -1.88 15.06
CA VAL A 201 7.60 -0.52 15.26
C VAL A 201 6.94 0.40 14.24
N VAL A 202 5.86 1.07 14.66
CA VAL A 202 5.38 2.23 13.92
C VAL A 202 6.46 3.29 13.99
N THR A 203 7.09 3.56 12.86
CA THR A 203 8.19 4.52 12.80
C THR A 203 7.70 5.95 12.99
N ASP A 204 8.56 6.82 13.50
CA ASP A 204 8.20 8.22 13.74
C ASP A 204 7.70 8.93 12.47
N PRO A 205 8.28 8.73 11.26
CA PRO A 205 7.72 9.28 10.03
C PRO A 205 6.26 8.90 9.81
N VAL A 206 5.89 7.65 10.08
CA VAL A 206 4.51 7.18 9.92
C VAL A 206 3.58 7.88 10.90
N LYS A 207 3.95 7.94 12.19
CA LYS A 207 3.18 8.64 13.24
C LYS A 207 2.96 10.12 12.87
N ILE A 208 4.03 10.79 12.44
CA ILE A 208 3.97 12.21 12.05
C ILE A 208 2.99 12.40 10.88
N VAL A 209 3.08 11.58 9.84
CA VAL A 209 2.24 11.70 8.64
C VAL A 209 0.78 11.40 8.96
N ILE A 210 0.49 10.32 9.67
CA ILE A 210 -0.88 9.94 10.06
C ILE A 210 -1.52 11.04 10.90
N ASN A 211 -0.81 11.56 11.91
CA ASN A 211 -1.29 12.64 12.76
C ASN A 211 -1.49 13.95 11.97
N LYS A 212 -0.53 14.34 11.12
CA LYS A 212 -0.61 15.55 10.30
C LYS A 212 -1.83 15.55 9.37
N LEU A 213 -2.15 14.41 8.80
CA LEU A 213 -3.27 14.25 7.88
C LEU A 213 -4.58 13.86 8.58
N ASN A 214 -4.52 13.56 9.89
CA ASN A 214 -5.64 13.07 10.67
C ASN A 214 -6.31 11.85 9.99
N LEU A 215 -5.50 10.86 9.66
CA LEU A 215 -5.95 9.59 9.09
C LEU A 215 -6.23 8.57 10.18
N GLY A 216 -7.13 7.64 9.88
CA GLY A 216 -7.45 6.53 10.77
C GLY A 216 -6.40 5.41 10.70
N GLY A 217 -6.32 4.67 11.79
CA GLY A 217 -5.57 3.42 11.88
C GLY A 217 -6.51 2.26 12.21
N ILE A 218 -5.93 1.10 12.44
CA ILE A 218 -6.63 -0.08 12.92
C ILE A 218 -6.20 -0.35 14.36
N ALA A 219 -7.17 -0.62 15.22
CA ALA A 219 -6.95 -1.10 16.59
C ALA A 219 -7.57 -2.49 16.74
N VAL A 220 -6.74 -3.50 16.96
CA VAL A 220 -7.18 -4.89 17.10
C VAL A 220 -7.26 -5.23 18.59
N THR A 221 -8.46 -5.63 19.07
CA THR A 221 -8.69 -5.88 20.51
C THR A 221 -7.88 -7.06 21.03
N GLN A 222 -7.59 -8.06 20.22
CA GLN A 222 -6.75 -9.20 20.59
C GLN A 222 -5.31 -8.81 20.94
N TYR A 223 -4.81 -7.67 20.46
CA TYR A 223 -3.49 -7.15 20.82
C TYR A 223 -3.50 -6.26 22.08
N GLY A 224 -4.54 -6.38 22.92
CA GLY A 224 -4.61 -5.67 24.20
C GLY A 224 -5.03 -4.21 24.08
N TYR A 225 -5.70 -3.84 22.99
CA TYR A 225 -6.29 -2.53 22.84
C TYR A 225 -7.27 -2.21 23.98
N ARG A 226 -6.99 -1.18 24.76
CA ARG A 226 -7.77 -0.79 25.95
C ARG A 226 -8.55 0.53 25.80
N GLY A 227 -8.68 1.06 24.59
CA GLY A 227 -9.55 2.21 24.32
C GLY A 227 -8.99 3.59 24.69
N SER A 228 -7.82 3.69 25.31
CA SER A 228 -7.39 4.94 25.95
C SER A 228 -6.71 5.96 25.03
N ASN A 229 -6.31 5.61 23.79
CA ASN A 229 -5.50 6.47 22.91
C ASN A 229 -5.89 6.43 21.44
N THR A 230 -7.15 6.20 21.11
CA THR A 230 -7.58 6.20 19.70
C THR A 230 -8.08 7.57 19.26
N SER A 231 -7.73 7.95 18.04
CA SER A 231 -8.39 9.06 17.38
C SER A 231 -9.83 8.68 16.99
N SER A 232 -10.69 9.67 16.78
CA SER A 232 -12.06 9.45 16.32
C SER A 232 -12.15 8.75 14.95
N SER A 233 -11.03 8.66 14.23
CA SER A 233 -10.90 8.00 12.93
C SER A 233 -10.29 6.60 12.99
N THR A 234 -10.07 6.04 14.20
CA THR A 234 -9.54 4.69 14.35
C THR A 234 -10.64 3.64 14.18
N THR A 235 -10.42 2.69 13.28
CA THR A 235 -11.28 1.51 13.13
C THR A 235 -10.93 0.48 14.19
N ILE A 236 -11.90 0.10 15.01
CA ILE A 236 -11.74 -0.94 16.04
C ILE A 236 -12.27 -2.25 15.48
N MET A 237 -11.47 -3.31 15.54
CA MET A 237 -11.86 -4.66 15.16
C MET A 237 -11.51 -5.68 16.23
N LEU A 238 -12.29 -6.75 16.28
CA LEU A 238 -12.07 -7.84 17.25
C LEU A 238 -10.76 -8.58 16.96
N GLY A 239 -10.54 -8.95 15.73
CA GLY A 239 -9.34 -9.61 15.21
C GLY A 239 -9.15 -9.30 13.74
N SER A 240 -8.04 -9.71 13.18
CA SER A 240 -7.74 -9.68 11.75
C SER A 240 -7.55 -11.12 11.24
N HIS A 241 -7.33 -11.28 9.93
CA HIS A 241 -6.98 -12.59 9.34
C HIS A 241 -5.61 -13.13 9.83
N ASP A 242 -4.79 -12.28 10.47
CA ASP A 242 -3.50 -12.67 11.06
C ASP A 242 -3.62 -13.16 12.50
N ASN A 243 -4.80 -13.06 13.10
CA ASN A 243 -5.05 -13.48 14.46
C ASN A 243 -5.68 -14.87 14.50
N GLN A 244 -5.44 -15.60 15.60
CA GLN A 244 -6.22 -16.80 15.90
C GLN A 244 -7.70 -16.44 16.11
N SER A 245 -8.57 -17.39 15.79
CA SER A 245 -9.99 -17.24 16.05
C SER A 245 -10.25 -17.03 17.55
N PHE A 246 -11.24 -16.21 17.89
CA PHE A 246 -11.70 -16.05 19.27
C PHE A 246 -12.26 -17.35 19.87
N LEU A 247 -12.55 -18.35 19.06
CA LEU A 247 -13.18 -19.61 19.44
C LEU A 247 -12.16 -20.76 19.59
N GLU A 248 -10.90 -20.48 19.39
CA GLU A 248 -9.76 -21.37 19.63
C GLU A 248 -8.99 -20.94 20.87
#